data_af67b99807c9428296d3fa99054c03b1
#
_entry.id   af67b99807c9428296d3fa99054c03b1
#
_cell.length_a   1.000
_cell.length_b   1.000
_cell.length_c   1.000
_cell.angle_alpha   90.00
_cell.angle_beta   90.00
_cell.angle_gamma   90.00
#
_symmetry.space_group_name_H-M   'P 1'
#
loop_
_entity.id
_entity.type
_entity.pdbx_description
1 polymer ?
#
loop_
_entity_poly.entity_id
_entity_poly.type
_entity_poly.pdbx_seq_one_letter_code
_entity_poly.pdbx_strand_id
1 'polypeptide(L)'
;VSHTGSIGYYTEMCAKEGLLAITFCQSDPMAVPYGGTEPYYGTNPISFAAPTADDRIVVFDMATTVQAWGKILDKRSQGAEIPSDWAVDEEGMPVTDPHKVNALVPIAGAKGYGLMMMVDVFSGILLGVPFGKHVSSMYHDCSKGRELGQMIIVMDPEKFCGAEQFMKNMSQSCDELGEMKAAPGFGKVYYPGERAVMRRDKAYAEGGIEVVDELVEYLKSDDLHYNRYDHKNRFAD
;
A
#
# COMPACT_ATOMS: atom_id res chain seq x y z
N VAL A 1 -4.57 7.47 -15.26
CA VAL A 1 -3.33 6.96 -14.63
C VAL A 1 -3.52 5.47 -14.35
N SER A 2 -2.50 4.65 -14.47
CA SER A 2 -2.57 3.22 -14.19
C SER A 2 -2.02 2.92 -12.79
N HIS A 3 -0.75 2.62 -12.65
CA HIS A 3 -0.11 2.30 -11.38
C HIS A 3 0.74 3.47 -10.88
N THR A 4 0.61 3.87 -9.62
CA THR A 4 1.31 5.03 -9.04
C THR A 4 2.55 4.67 -8.25
N GLY A 5 2.82 3.40 -8.04
CA GLY A 5 3.88 2.95 -7.14
C GLY A 5 3.52 3.17 -5.66
N SER A 6 4.53 3.36 -4.83
CA SER A 6 4.35 3.69 -3.42
C SER A 6 3.80 5.11 -3.28
N ILE A 7 2.61 5.24 -2.70
CA ILE A 7 1.97 6.54 -2.52
C ILE A 7 2.61 7.35 -1.40
N GLY A 8 3.36 6.70 -0.51
CA GLY A 8 4.19 7.33 0.51
C GLY A 8 5.26 8.26 -0.06
N TYR A 9 5.72 8.00 -1.28
CA TYR A 9 6.67 8.87 -1.97
C TYR A 9 6.13 10.32 -2.10
N TYR A 10 4.88 10.46 -2.47
CA TYR A 10 4.27 11.80 -2.68
C TYR A 10 4.01 12.51 -1.37
N THR A 11 3.58 11.82 -0.33
CA THR A 11 3.40 12.44 1.00
C THR A 11 4.75 12.79 1.63
N GLU A 12 5.79 11.97 1.44
CA GLU A 12 7.15 12.27 1.88
C GLU A 12 7.72 13.53 1.19
N MET A 13 7.44 13.72 -0.11
CA MET A 13 7.82 14.94 -0.83
C MET A 13 7.23 16.20 -0.17
N CYS A 14 5.94 16.15 0.20
CA CYS A 14 5.31 17.27 0.90
C CYS A 14 5.94 17.51 2.28
N ALA A 15 6.25 16.43 3.01
CA ALA A 15 6.86 16.55 4.33
C ALA A 15 8.30 17.12 4.27
N LYS A 16 9.06 16.87 3.21
CA LYS A 16 10.36 17.49 2.96
C LYS A 16 10.28 19.02 2.79
N GLU A 17 9.13 19.51 2.36
CA GLU A 17 8.85 20.97 2.25
C GLU A 17 8.16 21.54 3.51
N GLY A 18 8.18 20.82 4.62
CA GLY A 18 7.59 21.24 5.89
C GLY A 18 6.07 21.12 5.97
N LEU A 19 5.43 20.44 5.04
CA LEU A 19 3.98 20.29 4.93
C LEU A 19 3.51 18.92 5.42
N LEU A 20 2.30 18.87 5.98
CA LEU A 20 1.61 17.64 6.31
C LEU A 20 0.82 17.16 5.10
N ALA A 21 0.86 15.87 4.77
CA ALA A 21 0.10 15.35 3.64
C ALA A 21 -0.58 14.01 3.94
N ILE A 22 -1.77 13.83 3.35
CA ILE A 22 -2.49 12.55 3.30
C ILE A 22 -2.83 12.27 1.83
N THR A 23 -2.65 11.05 1.36
CA THR A 23 -3.04 10.64 0.02
C THR A 23 -3.88 9.37 0.02
N PHE A 24 -4.80 9.32 -0.93
CA PHE A 24 -5.72 8.21 -1.20
C PHE A 24 -5.57 7.78 -2.66
N CYS A 25 -5.58 6.49 -2.91
CA CYS A 25 -5.48 5.94 -4.26
C CYS A 25 -6.41 4.74 -4.42
N GLN A 26 -7.15 4.72 -5.52
CA GLN A 26 -7.89 3.52 -5.95
C GLN A 26 -6.95 2.45 -6.50
N SER A 27 -7.42 1.21 -6.46
CA SER A 27 -6.80 0.10 -7.18
C SER A 27 -7.86 -0.87 -7.71
N ASP A 28 -7.42 -1.89 -8.44
CA ASP A 28 -8.29 -2.90 -9.04
C ASP A 28 -9.16 -3.60 -7.99
N PRO A 29 -10.41 -3.95 -8.32
CA PRO A 29 -11.27 -4.75 -7.43
C PRO A 29 -10.63 -6.11 -7.15
N MET A 30 -10.14 -6.31 -5.92
CA MET A 30 -9.50 -7.53 -5.48
C MET A 30 -9.70 -7.81 -3.98
N ALA A 31 -10.57 -7.04 -3.34
CA ALA A 31 -10.90 -7.20 -1.93
C ALA A 31 -12.41 -7.23 -1.72
N VAL A 32 -12.86 -8.09 -0.81
CA VAL A 32 -14.28 -8.17 -0.43
C VAL A 32 -14.64 -7.07 0.58
N PRO A 33 -15.87 -6.53 0.55
CA PRO A 33 -16.44 -5.85 1.70
C PRO A 33 -16.47 -6.79 2.92
N TYR A 34 -16.46 -6.24 4.13
CA TYR A 34 -16.57 -7.07 5.33
C TYR A 34 -17.90 -7.88 5.32
N GLY A 35 -17.77 -9.21 5.32
CA GLY A 35 -18.90 -10.14 5.20
C GLY A 35 -19.39 -10.38 3.76
N GLY A 36 -18.69 -9.85 2.76
CA GLY A 36 -18.98 -10.12 1.35
C GLY A 36 -18.21 -11.31 0.80
N THR A 37 -18.65 -11.80 -0.38
CA THR A 37 -18.00 -12.91 -1.11
C THR A 37 -17.40 -12.46 -2.44
N GLU A 38 -17.87 -11.33 -3.00
CA GLU A 38 -17.41 -10.83 -4.28
C GLU A 38 -16.39 -9.69 -4.11
N PRO A 39 -15.31 -9.65 -4.91
CA PRO A 39 -14.41 -8.50 -4.97
C PRO A 39 -15.19 -7.24 -5.34
N TYR A 40 -15.03 -6.20 -4.55
CA TYR A 40 -15.68 -4.91 -4.82
C TYR A 40 -14.71 -3.75 -4.76
N TYR A 41 -13.81 -3.72 -3.79
CA TYR A 41 -12.80 -2.68 -3.65
C TYR A 41 -11.42 -3.19 -4.06
N GLY A 42 -10.54 -2.25 -4.38
CA GLY A 42 -9.13 -2.54 -4.48
C GLY A 42 -8.44 -2.64 -3.11
N THR A 43 -7.12 -2.74 -3.11
CA THR A 43 -6.32 -2.63 -1.89
C THR A 43 -6.35 -1.22 -1.30
N ASN A 44 -6.84 -0.26 -2.06
CA ASN A 44 -7.20 1.11 -1.69
C ASN A 44 -6.24 1.71 -0.65
N PRO A 45 -4.97 1.95 -1.02
CA PRO A 45 -3.97 2.40 -0.07
C PRO A 45 -4.21 3.83 0.41
N ILE A 46 -3.77 4.07 1.63
CA ILE A 46 -3.70 5.38 2.26
C ILE A 46 -2.27 5.64 2.71
N SER A 47 -1.78 6.85 2.50
CA SER A 47 -0.52 7.30 3.06
C SER A 47 -0.65 8.62 3.77
N PHE A 48 0.22 8.84 4.73
CA PHE A 48 0.35 10.04 5.52
C PHE A 48 1.82 10.33 5.74
N ALA A 49 2.23 11.60 5.70
CA ALA A 49 3.54 12.02 6.13
C ALA A 49 3.51 13.36 6.86
N ALA A 50 4.44 13.51 7.81
CA ALA A 50 4.61 14.70 8.61
C ALA A 50 6.10 15.00 8.82
N PRO A 51 6.52 16.28 8.73
CA PRO A 51 7.87 16.72 9.02
C PRO A 51 8.15 16.74 10.52
N THR A 52 9.43 16.66 10.89
CA THR A 52 9.95 16.90 12.24
C THR A 52 10.94 18.07 12.22
N ALA A 53 11.41 18.51 13.39
CA ALA A 53 12.37 19.61 13.49
C ALA A 53 13.84 19.16 13.23
N ASP A 54 14.10 17.87 13.12
CA ASP A 54 15.43 17.28 13.03
C ASP A 54 15.62 16.42 11.77
N ASP A 55 15.00 16.82 10.69
CA ASP A 55 15.06 16.18 9.36
C ASP A 55 14.51 14.75 9.29
N ARG A 56 14.02 14.18 10.39
CA ARG A 56 13.24 12.94 10.34
C ARG A 56 11.89 13.21 9.68
N ILE A 57 11.34 12.23 9.00
CA ILE A 57 9.99 12.30 8.43
C ILE A 57 9.22 11.08 8.92
N VAL A 58 8.07 11.33 9.52
CA VAL A 58 7.12 10.26 9.80
C VAL A 58 6.38 9.95 8.52
N VAL A 59 6.48 8.72 8.02
CA VAL A 59 5.78 8.26 6.82
C VAL A 59 5.01 6.99 7.15
N PHE A 60 3.72 7.01 6.85
CA PHE A 60 2.84 5.86 6.95
C PHE A 60 2.25 5.59 5.57
N ASP A 61 2.42 4.39 5.03
CA ASP A 61 1.91 3.96 3.73
C ASP A 61 1.46 2.50 3.84
N MET A 62 0.16 2.26 3.64
CA MET A 62 -0.39 0.92 3.73
C MET A 62 -1.57 0.69 2.79
N ALA A 63 -1.74 -0.56 2.37
CA ALA A 63 -3.02 -1.05 1.86
C ALA A 63 -4.07 -1.11 2.98
N THR A 64 -5.35 -1.01 2.63
CA THR A 64 -6.46 -1.23 3.58
C THR A 64 -6.89 -2.70 3.67
N THR A 65 -6.18 -3.59 2.98
CA THR A 65 -6.28 -5.05 3.10
C THR A 65 -5.26 -5.60 4.10
N VAL A 66 -5.52 -6.79 4.67
CA VAL A 66 -4.57 -7.48 5.58
C VAL A 66 -3.22 -7.69 4.90
N GLN A 67 -3.25 -8.02 3.59
CA GLN A 67 -2.03 -8.26 2.82
C GLN A 67 -2.15 -7.69 1.40
N ALA A 68 -1.01 -7.42 0.77
CA ALA A 68 -0.95 -7.02 -0.63
C ALA A 68 -1.17 -8.22 -1.56
N TRP A 69 -1.81 -8.00 -2.72
CA TRP A 69 -2.03 -9.04 -3.74
C TRP A 69 -0.73 -9.70 -4.19
N GLY A 70 0.34 -8.93 -4.34
CA GLY A 70 1.65 -9.46 -4.71
C GLY A 70 2.19 -10.54 -3.77
N LYS A 71 1.75 -10.56 -2.49
CA LYS A 71 2.12 -11.63 -1.55
C LYS A 71 1.38 -12.93 -1.81
N ILE A 72 0.16 -12.87 -2.33
CA ILE A 72 -0.57 -14.05 -2.79
C ILE A 72 0.18 -14.66 -3.98
N LEU A 73 0.59 -13.83 -4.94
CA LEU A 73 1.33 -14.28 -6.12
C LEU A 73 2.71 -14.87 -5.76
N ASP A 74 3.41 -14.26 -4.84
CA ASP A 74 4.69 -14.75 -4.31
C ASP A 74 4.52 -16.15 -3.68
N LYS A 75 3.45 -16.35 -2.89
CA LYS A 75 3.15 -17.66 -2.30
C LYS A 75 2.73 -18.72 -3.33
N ARG A 76 1.98 -18.32 -4.36
CA ARG A 76 1.68 -19.20 -5.49
C ARG A 76 2.96 -19.71 -6.17
N SER A 77 3.89 -18.81 -6.49
CA SER A 77 5.15 -19.17 -7.15
C SER A 77 6.05 -20.06 -6.30
N GLN A 78 5.97 -19.93 -4.98
CA GLN A 78 6.72 -20.76 -4.03
C GLN A 78 6.04 -22.11 -3.71
N GLY A 79 4.80 -22.35 -4.16
CA GLY A 79 3.99 -23.50 -3.75
C GLY A 79 3.71 -23.52 -2.23
N ALA A 80 3.64 -22.35 -1.59
CA ALA A 80 3.53 -22.22 -0.14
C ALA A 80 2.12 -21.74 0.25
N GLU A 81 1.64 -22.20 1.40
CA GLU A 81 0.36 -21.75 1.97
C GLU A 81 0.43 -20.29 2.45
N ILE A 82 -0.75 -19.65 2.52
CA ILE A 82 -0.96 -18.33 3.12
C ILE A 82 -1.66 -18.46 4.48
N PRO A 83 -1.50 -17.48 5.38
CA PRO A 83 -2.34 -17.39 6.57
C PRO A 83 -3.83 -17.26 6.21
N SER A 84 -4.70 -17.92 6.97
CA SER A 84 -6.14 -17.98 6.72
C SER A 84 -6.88 -16.64 6.89
N ASP A 85 -6.22 -15.63 7.45
CA ASP A 85 -6.75 -14.27 7.66
C ASP A 85 -6.41 -13.29 6.52
N TRP A 86 -5.75 -13.76 5.44
CA TRP A 86 -5.36 -12.90 4.32
C TRP A 86 -6.46 -12.77 3.26
N ALA A 87 -7.18 -13.84 3.01
CA ALA A 87 -8.05 -13.95 1.85
C ALA A 87 -9.22 -14.92 2.07
N VAL A 88 -10.19 -14.85 1.15
CA VAL A 88 -11.34 -15.75 1.08
C VAL A 88 -11.44 -16.39 -0.30
N ASP A 89 -12.12 -17.55 -0.36
CA ASP A 89 -12.53 -18.23 -1.59
C ASP A 89 -13.83 -17.63 -2.18
N GLU A 90 -14.41 -18.26 -3.20
CA GLU A 90 -15.64 -17.85 -3.88
C GLU A 90 -16.87 -17.89 -2.97
N GLU A 91 -16.88 -18.75 -1.96
CA GLU A 91 -17.93 -18.84 -0.95
C GLU A 91 -17.76 -17.84 0.21
N GLY A 92 -16.66 -17.08 0.21
CA GLY A 92 -16.32 -16.12 1.27
C GLY A 92 -15.70 -16.77 2.51
N MET A 93 -15.25 -18.03 2.40
CA MET A 93 -14.60 -18.75 3.49
C MET A 93 -13.10 -18.47 3.51
N PRO A 94 -12.47 -18.39 4.72
CA PRO A 94 -11.03 -18.28 4.84
C PRO A 94 -10.28 -19.38 4.08
N VAL A 95 -9.22 -19.02 3.35
CA VAL A 95 -8.46 -19.94 2.50
C VAL A 95 -6.96 -19.86 2.82
N THR A 96 -6.29 -21.03 2.82
CA THR A 96 -4.82 -21.13 2.99
C THR A 96 -4.10 -21.50 1.70
N ASP A 97 -4.81 -22.06 0.73
CA ASP A 97 -4.27 -22.35 -0.60
C ASP A 97 -4.32 -21.06 -1.45
N PRO A 98 -3.16 -20.49 -1.84
CA PRO A 98 -3.16 -19.24 -2.60
C PRO A 98 -3.77 -19.37 -4.01
N HIS A 99 -3.91 -20.59 -4.55
CA HIS A 99 -4.57 -20.81 -5.85
C HIS A 99 -6.10 -20.75 -5.76
N LYS A 100 -6.68 -20.89 -4.56
CA LYS A 100 -8.12 -20.80 -4.31
C LYS A 100 -8.56 -19.40 -3.86
N VAL A 101 -7.64 -18.46 -3.79
CA VAL A 101 -7.96 -17.09 -3.38
C VAL A 101 -8.83 -16.42 -4.44
N ASN A 102 -10.06 -16.06 -4.05
CA ASN A 102 -10.95 -15.21 -4.81
C ASN A 102 -10.69 -13.72 -4.50
N ALA A 103 -10.56 -13.35 -3.24
CA ALA A 103 -10.35 -11.96 -2.85
C ALA A 103 -9.63 -11.81 -1.51
N LEU A 104 -8.97 -10.67 -1.34
CA LEU A 104 -8.36 -10.24 -0.08
C LEU A 104 -9.42 -9.79 0.92
N VAL A 105 -9.06 -9.81 2.21
CA VAL A 105 -9.92 -9.30 3.28
C VAL A 105 -9.44 -7.94 3.80
N PRO A 106 -10.35 -7.08 4.30
CA PRO A 106 -10.01 -5.80 4.92
C PRO A 106 -9.17 -6.00 6.19
N ILE A 107 -8.20 -5.12 6.41
CA ILE A 107 -7.48 -5.05 7.69
C ILE A 107 -8.47 -4.77 8.83
N ALA A 108 -8.28 -5.38 10.00
CA ALA A 108 -9.14 -5.17 11.18
C ALA A 108 -10.67 -5.31 10.91
N GLY A 109 -11.07 -6.15 9.96
CA GLY A 109 -12.46 -6.46 9.66
C GLY A 109 -13.30 -5.25 9.27
N ALA A 110 -14.43 -5.01 9.93
CA ALA A 110 -15.35 -3.91 9.61
C ALA A 110 -14.71 -2.51 9.69
N LYS A 111 -13.71 -2.30 10.54
CA LYS A 111 -13.00 -1.01 10.65
C LYS A 111 -12.18 -0.72 9.41
N GLY A 112 -11.41 -1.69 8.94
CA GLY A 112 -10.63 -1.57 7.70
C GLY A 112 -11.51 -1.49 6.47
N TYR A 113 -12.64 -2.19 6.45
CA TYR A 113 -13.65 -2.01 5.40
C TYR A 113 -14.13 -0.55 5.33
N GLY A 114 -14.41 0.09 6.46
CA GLY A 114 -14.75 1.51 6.49
C GLY A 114 -13.65 2.41 5.92
N LEU A 115 -12.38 2.14 6.24
CA LEU A 115 -11.23 2.85 5.65
C LEU A 115 -11.14 2.61 4.14
N MET A 116 -11.31 1.38 3.69
CA MET A 116 -11.27 1.00 2.27
C MET A 116 -12.34 1.75 1.46
N MET A 117 -13.57 1.83 2.00
CA MET A 117 -14.65 2.61 1.41
C MET A 117 -14.34 4.12 1.39
N MET A 118 -13.78 4.66 2.48
CA MET A 118 -13.38 6.06 2.54
C MET A 118 -12.35 6.40 1.45
N VAL A 119 -11.36 5.56 1.23
CA VAL A 119 -10.37 5.75 0.15
C VAL A 119 -11.06 5.78 -1.20
N ASP A 120 -11.99 4.85 -1.46
CA ASP A 120 -12.73 4.80 -2.74
C ASP A 120 -13.61 6.04 -2.94
N VAL A 121 -14.21 6.55 -1.87
CA VAL A 121 -14.99 7.81 -1.92
C VAL A 121 -14.11 8.99 -2.32
N PHE A 122 -12.94 9.15 -1.69
CA PHE A 122 -12.05 10.28 -1.98
C PHE A 122 -11.34 10.18 -3.33
N SER A 123 -10.92 8.97 -3.73
CA SER A 123 -10.15 8.77 -4.96
C SER A 123 -10.99 8.34 -6.17
N GLY A 124 -12.26 7.99 -5.98
CA GLY A 124 -13.18 7.57 -7.04
C GLY A 124 -14.43 8.42 -7.12
N ILE A 125 -15.36 8.23 -6.20
CA ILE A 125 -16.71 8.82 -6.26
C ILE A 125 -16.65 10.36 -6.27
N LEU A 126 -15.85 10.95 -5.38
CA LEU A 126 -15.71 12.41 -5.28
C LEU A 126 -15.12 13.04 -6.56
N LEU A 127 -14.26 12.30 -7.25
CA LEU A 127 -13.60 12.77 -8.49
C LEU A 127 -14.43 12.49 -9.75
N GLY A 128 -15.58 11.83 -9.61
CA GLY A 128 -16.46 11.48 -10.74
C GLY A 128 -15.86 10.42 -11.67
N VAL A 129 -14.91 9.62 -11.21
CA VAL A 129 -14.31 8.51 -11.97
C VAL A 129 -14.91 7.17 -11.53
N PRO A 130 -14.67 6.05 -12.25
CA PRO A 130 -15.15 4.73 -11.83
C PRO A 130 -14.79 4.41 -10.39
N PHE A 131 -15.64 3.66 -9.68
CA PHE A 131 -15.47 3.31 -8.28
C PHE A 131 -15.85 1.85 -8.02
N GLY A 132 -15.37 1.29 -6.93
CA GLY A 132 -15.67 -0.08 -6.54
C GLY A 132 -15.38 -1.07 -7.68
N LYS A 133 -16.30 -1.99 -7.94
CA LYS A 133 -16.19 -3.00 -9.01
C LYS A 133 -16.22 -2.46 -10.45
N HIS A 134 -16.49 -1.16 -10.62
CA HIS A 134 -16.48 -0.51 -11.93
C HIS A 134 -15.10 -0.04 -12.37
N VAL A 135 -14.11 -0.08 -11.47
CA VAL A 135 -12.72 0.20 -11.79
C VAL A 135 -12.19 -0.90 -12.72
N SER A 136 -11.59 -0.51 -13.86
CA SER A 136 -11.02 -1.47 -14.80
C SER A 136 -9.76 -2.14 -14.22
N SER A 137 -9.65 -3.46 -14.44
CA SER A 137 -8.50 -4.23 -13.97
C SER A 137 -7.31 -4.15 -14.92
N MET A 138 -6.11 -4.01 -14.37
CA MET A 138 -4.86 -4.14 -15.13
C MET A 138 -4.51 -5.60 -15.42
N TYR A 139 -5.20 -6.55 -14.81
CA TYR A 139 -4.96 -7.98 -14.97
C TYR A 139 -5.88 -8.64 -16.01
N HIS A 140 -6.99 -8.01 -16.37
CA HIS A 140 -7.98 -8.61 -17.29
C HIS A 140 -7.97 -8.00 -18.68
N ASP A 141 -7.86 -6.69 -18.82
CA ASP A 141 -7.91 -6.01 -20.12
C ASP A 141 -6.99 -4.79 -20.15
N CYS A 142 -5.76 -4.99 -20.59
CA CYS A 142 -4.78 -3.92 -20.74
C CYS A 142 -5.00 -3.06 -21.99
N SER A 143 -5.96 -3.40 -22.88
CA SER A 143 -6.28 -2.61 -24.06
C SER A 143 -7.08 -1.35 -23.76
N LYS A 144 -7.74 -1.31 -22.60
CA LYS A 144 -8.53 -0.17 -22.14
C LYS A 144 -7.73 0.76 -21.26
N GLY A 145 -7.92 2.06 -21.49
CA GLY A 145 -7.42 3.07 -20.56
C GLY A 145 -8.05 2.91 -19.19
N ARG A 146 -7.25 3.18 -18.14
CA ARG A 146 -7.70 3.10 -16.74
C ARG A 146 -7.96 4.51 -16.23
N GLU A 147 -9.16 4.75 -15.77
CA GLU A 147 -9.58 6.02 -15.16
C GLU A 147 -9.47 5.93 -13.64
N LEU A 148 -8.26 5.70 -13.14
CA LEU A 148 -7.99 5.65 -11.69
C LEU A 148 -7.85 7.06 -11.12
N GLY A 149 -8.53 7.29 -10.02
CA GLY A 149 -8.43 8.53 -9.27
C GLY A 149 -7.41 8.43 -8.14
N GLN A 150 -6.87 9.60 -7.81
CA GLN A 150 -5.99 9.83 -6.66
C GLN A 150 -6.30 11.18 -6.07
N MET A 151 -6.20 11.30 -4.76
CA MET A 151 -6.37 12.57 -4.07
C MET A 151 -5.25 12.76 -3.07
N ILE A 152 -4.67 13.95 -3.06
CA ILE A 152 -3.68 14.37 -2.07
C ILE A 152 -4.22 15.60 -1.37
N ILE A 153 -4.30 15.55 -0.04
CA ILE A 153 -4.63 16.68 0.82
C ILE A 153 -3.33 17.14 1.47
N VAL A 154 -2.97 18.38 1.23
CA VAL A 154 -1.77 19.01 1.79
C VAL A 154 -2.19 20.11 2.76
N MET A 155 -1.60 20.09 3.94
CA MET A 155 -1.88 21.05 5.00
C MET A 155 -0.60 21.76 5.42
N ASP A 156 -0.68 23.08 5.52
CA ASP A 156 0.39 23.92 6.04
C ASP A 156 0.24 24.04 7.57
N PRO A 157 1.16 23.46 8.39
CA PRO A 157 1.09 23.53 9.84
C PRO A 157 1.12 24.98 10.37
N GLU A 158 1.68 25.91 9.61
CA GLU A 158 1.71 27.32 9.97
C GLU A 158 0.32 27.93 10.16
N LYS A 159 -0.68 27.40 9.43
CA LYS A 159 -2.09 27.84 9.51
C LYS A 159 -2.85 27.30 10.70
N PHE A 160 -2.21 26.45 11.52
CA PHE A 160 -2.83 25.80 12.69
C PHE A 160 -2.14 26.23 14.00
N CYS A 161 -1.05 25.56 14.36
CA CYS A 161 -0.32 25.82 15.60
C CYS A 161 1.06 26.45 15.40
N GLY A 162 1.40 26.85 14.15
CA GLY A 162 2.72 27.29 13.75
C GLY A 162 3.63 26.13 13.35
N ALA A 163 4.37 26.31 12.27
CA ALA A 163 5.22 25.23 11.70
C ALA A 163 6.31 24.78 12.67
N GLU A 164 6.98 25.73 13.35
CA GLU A 164 8.03 25.42 14.32
C GLU A 164 7.50 24.58 15.49
N GLN A 165 6.38 25.00 16.08
CA GLN A 165 5.78 24.27 17.20
C GLN A 165 5.31 22.87 16.78
N PHE A 166 4.72 22.77 15.58
CA PHE A 166 4.29 21.47 15.02
C PHE A 166 5.49 20.52 14.88
N MET A 167 6.54 20.94 14.19
CA MET A 167 7.72 20.12 13.94
C MET A 167 8.44 19.72 15.25
N LYS A 168 8.53 20.64 16.22
CA LYS A 168 9.08 20.34 17.55
C LYS A 168 8.27 19.25 18.27
N ASN A 169 6.95 19.35 18.26
CA ASN A 169 6.07 18.35 18.87
C ASN A 169 6.19 16.99 18.16
N MET A 170 6.35 17.00 16.84
CA MET A 170 6.58 15.76 16.08
C MET A 170 7.91 15.10 16.44
N SER A 171 9.00 15.86 16.55
CA SER A 171 10.29 15.33 17.02
C SER A 171 10.17 14.74 18.41
N GLN A 172 9.58 15.49 19.35
CA GLN A 172 9.35 15.00 20.71
C GLN A 172 8.55 13.69 20.73
N SER A 173 7.46 13.61 19.95
CA SER A 173 6.67 12.38 19.87
C SER A 173 7.47 11.18 19.35
N CYS A 174 8.34 11.37 18.36
CA CYS A 174 9.23 10.32 17.86
C CYS A 174 10.24 9.87 18.93
N ASP A 175 10.78 10.80 19.69
CA ASP A 175 11.75 10.52 20.76
C ASP A 175 11.08 9.73 21.91
N GLU A 176 9.93 10.18 22.37
CA GLU A 176 9.15 9.49 23.41
C GLU A 176 8.78 8.06 23.00
N LEU A 177 8.40 7.83 21.73
CA LEU A 177 8.15 6.48 21.21
C LEU A 177 9.44 5.64 21.25
N GLY A 178 10.58 6.21 20.85
CA GLY A 178 11.87 5.52 20.85
C GLY A 178 12.38 5.16 22.25
N GLU A 179 12.03 5.94 23.26
CA GLU A 179 12.38 5.73 24.68
C GLU A 179 11.44 4.75 25.40
N MET A 180 10.27 4.45 24.80
CA MET A 180 9.34 3.52 25.42
C MET A 180 9.95 2.14 25.63
N LYS A 181 9.61 1.52 26.76
CA LYS A 181 9.96 0.12 27.01
C LYS A 181 9.29 -0.79 25.98
N ALA A 182 10.10 -1.50 25.21
CA ALA A 182 9.58 -2.46 24.24
C ALA A 182 8.89 -3.65 24.94
N ALA A 183 7.85 -4.19 24.31
CA ALA A 183 7.22 -5.43 24.76
C ALA A 183 8.15 -6.64 24.54
N PRO A 184 7.96 -7.75 25.29
CA PRO A 184 8.72 -8.97 25.07
C PRO A 184 8.70 -9.41 23.59
N GLY A 185 9.87 -9.72 23.03
CA GLY A 185 10.04 -10.08 21.61
C GLY A 185 10.30 -8.91 20.67
N PHE A 186 10.23 -7.67 21.16
CA PHE A 186 10.55 -6.46 20.39
C PHE A 186 11.82 -5.80 20.93
N GLY A 187 12.71 -5.36 20.05
CA GLY A 187 13.95 -4.69 20.46
C GLY A 187 13.75 -3.21 20.78
N LYS A 188 12.79 -2.55 20.15
CA LYS A 188 12.50 -1.11 20.25
C LYS A 188 11.09 -0.81 19.76
N VAL A 189 10.50 0.28 20.22
CA VAL A 189 9.31 0.89 19.60
C VAL A 189 9.80 1.84 18.51
N TYR A 190 9.21 1.71 17.32
CA TYR A 190 9.55 2.53 16.16
C TYR A 190 8.39 3.45 15.80
N TYR A 191 8.68 4.69 15.43
CA TYR A 191 7.67 5.54 14.79
C TYR A 191 7.42 5.07 13.34
N PRO A 192 6.25 5.37 12.75
CA PRO A 192 5.94 4.97 11.38
C PRO A 192 6.97 5.51 10.38
N GLY A 193 7.53 4.63 9.54
CA GLY A 193 8.56 4.97 8.55
C GLY A 193 10.00 4.74 9.01
N GLU A 194 10.31 4.76 10.31
CA GLU A 194 11.69 4.61 10.82
C GLU A 194 12.37 3.34 10.31
N ARG A 195 11.68 2.20 10.35
CA ARG A 195 12.23 0.93 9.84
C ARG A 195 12.49 0.93 8.33
N ALA A 196 11.68 1.67 7.56
CA ALA A 196 11.88 1.79 6.12
C ALA A 196 13.13 2.63 5.82
N VAL A 197 13.33 3.72 6.55
CA VAL A 197 14.54 4.54 6.48
C VAL A 197 15.77 3.71 6.83
N MET A 198 15.76 2.96 7.93
CA MET A 198 16.86 2.09 8.32
C MET A 198 17.22 1.04 7.25
N ARG A 199 16.21 0.43 6.61
CA ARG A 199 16.44 -0.53 5.51
C ARG A 199 17.02 0.14 4.28
N ARG A 200 16.52 1.32 3.93
CA ARG A 200 17.03 2.12 2.82
C ARG A 200 18.51 2.47 3.04
N ASP A 201 18.84 3.00 4.21
CA ASP A 201 20.19 3.43 4.53
C ASP A 201 21.16 2.24 4.56
N LYS A 202 20.71 1.09 5.07
CA LYS A 202 21.44 -0.17 4.98
C LYS A 202 21.69 -0.57 3.53
N ALA A 203 20.68 -0.56 2.67
CA ALA A 203 20.81 -0.91 1.26
C ALA A 203 21.80 0.01 0.53
N TYR A 204 21.79 1.30 0.81
CA TYR A 204 22.77 2.22 0.26
C TYR A 204 24.20 1.94 0.77
N ALA A 205 24.35 1.64 2.05
CA ALA A 205 25.67 1.31 2.63
C ALA A 205 26.23 -0.01 2.08
N GLU A 206 25.38 -0.99 1.77
CA GLU A 206 25.74 -2.28 1.17
C GLU A 206 25.86 -2.24 -0.35
N GLY A 207 25.53 -1.11 -0.98
CA GLY A 207 25.68 -0.89 -2.42
C GLY A 207 24.52 -1.43 -3.28
N GLY A 208 23.41 -1.84 -2.68
CA GLY A 208 22.24 -2.32 -3.42
C GLY A 208 21.23 -3.11 -2.61
N ILE A 209 20.33 -3.76 -3.32
CA ILE A 209 19.33 -4.69 -2.78
C ILE A 209 19.51 -6.06 -3.44
N GLU A 210 19.20 -7.12 -2.72
CA GLU A 210 19.13 -8.46 -3.30
C GLU A 210 17.93 -8.56 -4.26
N VAL A 211 18.20 -9.06 -5.46
CA VAL A 211 17.19 -9.31 -6.49
C VAL A 211 17.42 -10.72 -6.99
N VAL A 212 16.35 -11.49 -7.21
CA VAL A 212 16.43 -12.86 -7.75
C VAL A 212 17.01 -12.86 -9.17
N ASP A 213 17.83 -13.85 -9.49
CA ASP A 213 18.58 -13.89 -10.76
C ASP A 213 17.67 -13.86 -11.98
N GLU A 214 16.52 -14.54 -11.94
CA GLU A 214 15.54 -14.53 -13.03
C GLU A 214 15.02 -13.13 -13.36
N LEU A 215 14.83 -12.28 -12.33
CA LEU A 215 14.41 -10.90 -12.54
C LEU A 215 15.56 -10.06 -13.13
N VAL A 216 16.80 -10.31 -12.69
CA VAL A 216 17.99 -9.64 -13.25
C VAL A 216 18.19 -10.00 -14.70
N GLU A 217 18.05 -11.28 -15.06
CA GLU A 217 18.14 -11.75 -16.44
C GLU A 217 17.03 -11.15 -17.30
N TYR A 218 15.79 -11.13 -16.79
CA TYR A 218 14.68 -10.49 -17.47
C TYR A 218 14.91 -9.00 -17.71
N LEU A 219 15.38 -8.25 -16.72
CA LEU A 219 15.66 -6.81 -16.87
C LEU A 219 16.82 -6.50 -17.81
N LYS A 220 17.73 -7.47 -18.07
CA LYS A 220 18.83 -7.37 -19.03
C LYS A 220 18.44 -7.85 -20.42
N SER A 221 17.34 -8.57 -20.57
CA SER A 221 16.87 -9.07 -21.86
C SER A 221 16.15 -7.99 -22.64
N ASP A 222 16.13 -8.12 -23.98
CA ASP A 222 15.30 -7.32 -24.87
C ASP A 222 13.86 -7.86 -24.97
N ASP A 223 13.51 -8.88 -24.18
CA ASP A 223 12.22 -9.53 -24.21
C ASP A 223 11.13 -8.62 -23.63
N LEU A 224 10.27 -8.13 -24.49
CA LEU A 224 9.05 -7.45 -24.12
C LEU A 224 7.92 -8.49 -23.92
N HIS A 225 7.65 -8.84 -22.68
CA HIS A 225 6.66 -9.90 -22.38
C HIS A 225 5.19 -9.47 -22.49
N TYR A 226 4.87 -8.34 -23.12
CA TYR A 226 3.47 -7.93 -23.29
C TYR A 226 2.66 -8.95 -24.11
N ASN A 227 3.27 -9.77 -24.96
CA ASN A 227 2.60 -10.86 -25.68
C ASN A 227 2.27 -12.08 -24.80
N ARG A 228 2.78 -12.15 -23.57
CA ARG A 228 2.36 -13.15 -22.57
C ARG A 228 1.05 -12.77 -21.89
N TYR A 229 0.54 -11.58 -22.17
CA TYR A 229 -0.73 -11.06 -21.65
C TYR A 229 -1.85 -11.20 -22.69
N ASP A 230 -1.94 -12.33 -23.38
CA ASP A 230 -2.99 -12.59 -24.37
C ASP A 230 -4.35 -12.83 -23.69
N HIS A 231 -4.80 -11.81 -22.97
CA HIS A 231 -6.15 -11.70 -22.35
C HIS A 231 -6.51 -12.75 -21.31
N LYS A 232 -5.60 -13.65 -20.95
CA LYS A 232 -5.78 -14.58 -19.85
C LYS A 232 -5.22 -13.98 -18.57
N ASN A 233 -5.93 -14.20 -17.47
CA ASN A 233 -5.42 -13.83 -16.16
C ASN A 233 -4.09 -14.59 -15.92
N ARG A 234 -2.98 -13.90 -16.14
CA ARG A 234 -1.62 -14.46 -15.98
C ARG A 234 -1.36 -15.01 -14.59
N PHE A 235 -2.17 -14.60 -13.64
CA PHE A 235 -2.06 -14.95 -12.23
C PHE A 235 -3.08 -16.00 -11.80
N ALA A 236 -3.82 -16.57 -12.73
CA ALA A 236 -4.78 -17.64 -12.49
C ALA A 236 -4.20 -19.05 -12.68
N ASP A 237 -2.99 -19.16 -13.26
CA ASP A 237 -2.29 -20.45 -13.48
C ASP A 237 -1.25 -20.71 -12.39
#